data_dd2e7abbcd6e82d782e97da1872ac003
#
_entry.id   dd2e7abbcd6e82d782e97da1872ac003
#
_cell.length_a   1.000
_cell.length_b   1.000
_cell.length_c   1.000
_cell.angle_alpha   90.00
_cell.angle_beta   90.00
_cell.angle_gamma   90.00
#
_symmetry.space_group_name_H-M   'P 1'
#
loop_
_entity.id
_entity.type
_entity.pdbx_description
1 polymer ?
#
loop_
_entity_poly.entity_id
_entity_poly.type
_entity_poly.pdbx_seq_one_letter_code
_entity_poly.pdbx_strand_id
1 'polypeptide(L)'
;MDKKQNILNKRSFEQAGKDLLRKVHDAESDNLLEALASWKEIEVRTTQPRTLFRLRSRYILSVAASIAVFLSVGLYFWMDTKSDTSMSLALLENNTSSLADDEIVLIESDDKMQLKDESSIKYDMDGKSNAEQHVVKKEITEEKKEKKEEINQIIVPKGRRADITFSDGTKMYVNAGTRVFYPAVFKKDKREILVEGEVFLEVEKDPSRPFIVKTNRFEVKVLGTQFNVCAYKEDAFTSVVLVNGSVEVNSGKNNRSVLSPNQMIKVNDKGMDIKEVDVFEYICWKDNMMMLNGRKVGETLDRLSRYYGRNIWYNEEIGNIPISGKLDLRENMEDVINIICQSMFLQYKTDANNNIIISK
;
A
#
# COMPACT_ATOMS: atom_id res chain seq x y z
N MET A 1 35.28 34.65 3.75
CA MET A 1 36.24 35.36 2.87
C MET A 1 36.47 36.80 3.28
N ASP A 2 35.75 37.42 4.20
CA ASP A 2 35.80 38.84 4.57
C ASP A 2 36.91 39.27 5.56
N LYS A 3 37.41 38.37 6.40
CA LYS A 3 38.45 38.75 7.40
C LYS A 3 39.83 39.01 6.81
N LYS A 4 40.20 38.32 5.71
CA LYS A 4 41.52 38.56 5.06
C LYS A 4 41.58 39.85 4.26
N GLN A 5 40.48 40.29 3.68
CA GLN A 5 40.42 41.54 2.90
C GLN A 5 40.41 42.79 3.79
N ASN A 6 39.87 42.69 4.98
CA ASN A 6 39.86 43.78 5.96
C ASN A 6 41.25 44.01 6.59
N ILE A 7 42.04 42.93 6.75
CA ILE A 7 43.44 43.00 7.27
C ILE A 7 44.39 43.58 6.22
N LEU A 8 44.19 43.26 4.94
CA LEU A 8 44.99 43.84 3.85
C LEU A 8 44.72 45.33 3.66
N ASN A 9 43.45 45.76 3.78
CA ASN A 9 43.11 47.19 3.72
C ASN A 9 43.69 47.99 4.93
N LYS A 10 43.69 47.42 6.13
CA LYS A 10 44.22 48.08 7.32
C LYS A 10 45.75 48.22 7.25
N ARG A 11 46.46 47.22 6.74
CA ARG A 11 47.93 47.28 6.54
C ARG A 11 48.34 48.29 5.46
N SER A 12 47.59 48.40 4.36
CA SER A 12 47.86 49.40 3.31
C SER A 12 47.63 50.81 3.79
N PHE A 13 46.65 51.00 4.68
CA PHE A 13 46.35 52.33 5.27
C PHE A 13 47.41 52.76 6.30
N GLU A 14 47.87 51.82 7.14
CA GLU A 14 48.98 52.08 8.08
C GLU A 14 50.30 52.33 7.36
N GLN A 15 50.53 51.70 6.22
CA GLN A 15 51.73 51.89 5.41
C GLN A 15 51.71 53.24 4.71
N ALA A 16 50.54 53.64 4.15
CA ALA A 16 50.35 54.98 3.55
C ALA A 16 50.49 56.12 4.60
N GLY A 17 49.99 55.85 5.82
CA GLY A 17 50.17 56.83 6.93
C GLY A 17 51.64 56.99 7.36
N LYS A 18 52.42 55.87 7.42
CA LYS A 18 53.83 55.95 7.73
C LYS A 18 54.66 56.62 6.64
N ASP A 19 54.33 56.37 5.37
CA ASP A 19 54.99 57.02 4.25
C ASP A 19 54.67 58.54 4.19
N LEU A 20 53.47 58.95 4.62
CA LEU A 20 53.09 60.34 4.75
C LEU A 20 53.84 61.04 5.88
N LEU A 21 53.90 60.41 7.06
CA LEU A 21 54.67 60.90 8.20
C LEU A 21 56.18 61.02 7.88
N ARG A 22 56.72 60.12 7.08
CA ARG A 22 58.09 60.18 6.62
C ARG A 22 58.31 61.31 5.66
N LYS A 23 57.40 61.54 4.70
CA LYS A 23 57.45 62.73 3.76
C LYS A 23 57.28 64.05 4.49
N VAL A 24 56.50 64.08 5.56
CA VAL A 24 56.34 65.30 6.40
C VAL A 24 57.57 65.54 7.24
N HIS A 25 58.27 64.46 7.70
CA HIS A 25 59.50 64.55 8.48
C HIS A 25 60.73 64.96 7.62
N ASP A 26 60.78 64.49 6.37
CA ASP A 26 61.85 64.78 5.41
C ASP A 26 61.70 66.14 4.74
N ALA A 27 60.52 66.82 4.86
CA ALA A 27 60.24 68.17 4.38
C ALA A 27 60.57 69.18 5.48
N GLU A 28 61.85 69.37 5.79
CA GLU A 28 62.26 70.54 6.56
C GLU A 28 61.81 71.83 5.86
N SER A 29 60.77 72.44 6.43
CA SER A 29 60.38 73.81 6.51
C SER A 29 59.76 74.58 5.29
N ASP A 30 59.73 74.12 4.01
CA ASP A 30 59.23 75.02 2.97
C ASP A 30 58.05 74.56 2.08
N ASN A 31 57.46 73.44 2.28
CA ASN A 31 56.36 72.96 1.40
C ASN A 31 55.17 72.37 2.11
N LEU A 32 54.60 73.06 3.09
CA LEU A 32 53.34 72.68 3.74
C LEU A 32 52.14 72.59 2.75
N LEU A 33 52.22 73.40 1.69
CA LEU A 33 51.22 73.45 0.60
C LEU A 33 51.27 72.19 -0.27
N GLU A 34 52.46 71.62 -0.54
CA GLU A 34 52.66 70.41 -1.32
C GLU A 34 52.22 69.17 -0.57
N ALA A 35 52.46 69.12 0.75
CA ALA A 35 51.97 68.05 1.65
C ALA A 35 50.46 68.08 1.77
N LEU A 36 49.82 69.26 1.82
CA LEU A 36 48.36 69.39 1.84
C LEU A 36 47.72 69.02 0.49
N ALA A 37 48.39 69.32 -0.65
CA ALA A 37 47.94 68.90 -1.97
C ALA A 37 48.00 67.39 -2.14
N SER A 38 49.07 66.74 -1.65
CA SER A 38 49.16 65.27 -1.67
C SER A 38 48.17 64.61 -0.76
N TRP A 39 47.80 65.21 0.37
CA TRP A 39 46.73 64.75 1.23
C TRP A 39 45.36 64.78 0.55
N LYS A 40 45.08 65.89 -0.16
CA LYS A 40 43.82 66.01 -0.90
C LYS A 40 43.70 65.01 -2.03
N GLU A 41 44.81 64.64 -2.68
CA GLU A 41 44.84 63.56 -3.70
C GLU A 41 44.60 62.16 -3.14
N ILE A 42 45.08 61.89 -1.93
CA ILE A 42 44.84 60.66 -1.20
C ILE A 42 43.38 60.61 -0.75
N GLU A 43 42.82 61.73 -0.25
CA GLU A 43 41.42 61.73 0.20
C GLU A 43 40.46 61.55 -0.98
N VAL A 44 40.73 62.09 -2.15
CA VAL A 44 39.95 61.90 -3.39
C VAL A 44 40.03 60.46 -3.87
N ARG A 45 41.16 59.74 -3.69
CA ARG A 45 41.28 58.30 -4.04
C ARG A 45 40.59 57.38 -3.07
N THR A 46 40.44 57.81 -1.82
CA THR A 46 39.77 56.95 -0.79
C THR A 46 38.26 57.17 -0.71
N THR A 47 37.77 58.34 -1.16
CA THR A 47 36.36 58.74 -1.07
C THR A 47 35.54 58.49 -2.34
N GLN A 48 36.14 58.04 -3.44
CA GLN A 48 35.34 57.61 -4.60
C GLN A 48 34.57 56.32 -4.32
N PRO A 49 33.24 56.31 -4.35
CA PRO A 49 32.46 55.10 -4.21
C PRO A 49 32.71 54.21 -5.43
N ARG A 50 33.44 53.13 -5.24
CA ARG A 50 33.60 52.08 -6.26
C ARG A 50 32.22 51.55 -6.63
N THR A 51 31.86 51.65 -7.90
CA THR A 51 30.63 51.15 -8.53
C THR A 51 30.48 49.61 -8.47
N LEU A 52 30.99 48.97 -7.42
CA LEU A 52 30.87 47.51 -7.18
C LEU A 52 29.46 47.08 -6.76
N PHE A 53 28.57 48.02 -6.41
CA PHE A 53 27.20 47.69 -5.99
C PHE A 53 26.29 47.20 -7.13
N ARG A 54 26.51 47.60 -8.38
CA ARG A 54 25.66 47.20 -9.51
C ARG A 54 25.91 45.77 -9.99
N LEU A 55 27.11 45.25 -9.85
CA LEU A 55 27.41 43.83 -10.21
C LEU A 55 26.95 42.87 -9.14
N ARG A 56 27.09 43.20 -7.84
CA ARG A 56 26.59 42.37 -6.75
C ARG A 56 25.06 42.22 -6.74
N SER A 57 24.33 43.28 -7.09
CA SER A 57 22.86 43.22 -7.16
C SER A 57 22.37 42.25 -8.23
N ARG A 58 23.02 42.12 -9.38
CA ARG A 58 22.65 41.15 -10.43
C ARG A 58 22.94 39.70 -10.02
N TYR A 59 24.04 39.45 -9.33
CA TYR A 59 24.33 38.09 -8.79
C TYR A 59 23.42 37.72 -7.63
N ILE A 60 23.06 38.67 -6.76
CA ILE A 60 22.10 38.40 -5.66
C ILE A 60 20.69 38.13 -6.23
N LEU A 61 20.27 38.88 -7.28
CA LEU A 61 19.01 38.61 -7.95
C LEU A 61 18.99 37.28 -8.70
N SER A 62 20.08 36.85 -9.33
CA SER A 62 20.15 35.57 -10.01
C SER A 62 20.20 34.37 -9.01
N VAL A 63 20.88 34.53 -7.88
CA VAL A 63 20.89 33.53 -6.81
C VAL A 63 19.52 33.45 -6.13
N ALA A 64 18.86 34.57 -5.87
CA ALA A 64 17.51 34.59 -5.32
C ALA A 64 16.48 33.97 -6.27
N ALA A 65 16.62 34.21 -7.60
CA ALA A 65 15.75 33.57 -8.60
C ALA A 65 15.96 32.05 -8.68
N SER A 66 17.22 31.58 -8.63
CA SER A 66 17.48 30.14 -8.60
C SER A 66 16.95 29.46 -7.32
N ILE A 67 17.13 30.09 -6.16
CA ILE A 67 16.54 29.58 -4.90
C ILE A 67 15.01 29.59 -4.97
N ALA A 68 14.39 30.63 -5.54
CA ALA A 68 12.94 30.65 -5.72
C ALA A 68 12.43 29.53 -6.66
N VAL A 69 13.17 29.24 -7.74
CA VAL A 69 12.87 28.11 -8.63
C VAL A 69 13.05 26.77 -7.90
N PHE A 70 14.13 26.57 -7.16
CA PHE A 70 14.32 25.35 -6.37
C PHE A 70 13.27 25.21 -5.27
N LEU A 71 12.87 26.29 -4.61
CA LEU A 71 11.80 26.26 -3.62
C LEU A 71 10.43 25.99 -4.27
N SER A 72 10.14 26.58 -5.44
CA SER A 72 8.88 26.34 -6.14
C SER A 72 8.80 24.91 -6.69
N VAL A 73 9.90 24.36 -7.22
CA VAL A 73 10.00 22.96 -7.65
C VAL A 73 9.92 22.03 -6.43
N GLY A 74 10.63 22.35 -5.35
CA GLY A 74 10.54 21.60 -4.09
C GLY A 74 9.13 21.64 -3.48
N LEU A 75 8.47 22.80 -3.52
CA LEU A 75 7.09 22.96 -3.06
C LEU A 75 6.09 22.21 -3.97
N TYR A 76 6.31 22.25 -5.30
CA TYR A 76 5.52 21.47 -6.26
C TYR A 76 5.62 19.97 -5.97
N PHE A 77 6.84 19.42 -5.84
CA PHE A 77 7.02 18.02 -5.46
C PHE A 77 6.49 17.71 -4.05
N TRP A 78 6.61 18.64 -3.10
CA TRP A 78 6.06 18.46 -1.74
C TRP A 78 4.52 18.52 -1.70
N MET A 79 3.91 19.32 -2.55
CA MET A 79 2.44 19.34 -2.71
C MET A 79 1.94 18.14 -3.46
N ASP A 80 2.67 17.64 -4.48
CA ASP A 80 2.31 16.46 -5.24
C ASP A 80 2.39 15.18 -4.39
N THR A 81 3.32 15.12 -3.44
CA THR A 81 3.42 14.00 -2.47
C THR A 81 2.32 14.01 -1.39
N LYS A 82 1.55 15.10 -1.24
CA LYS A 82 0.49 15.18 -0.21
C LYS A 82 -0.89 14.71 -0.65
N SER A 83 -1.11 14.42 -1.93
CA SER A 83 -2.42 13.98 -2.43
C SER A 83 -2.55 12.47 -2.68
N ASP A 84 -1.58 11.68 -2.21
CA ASP A 84 -1.69 10.22 -2.31
C ASP A 84 -2.58 9.70 -1.17
N THR A 85 -3.90 9.88 -1.31
CA THR A 85 -4.89 9.20 -0.47
C THR A 85 -4.86 7.72 -0.85
N SER A 86 -3.82 7.03 -0.40
CA SER A 86 -3.78 5.58 -0.51
C SER A 86 -4.83 4.99 0.43
N MET A 87 -5.47 3.91 0.00
CA MET A 87 -6.44 3.19 0.81
C MET A 87 -5.76 2.77 2.12
N SER A 88 -6.28 3.24 3.26
CA SER A 88 -5.65 3.09 4.56
C SER A 88 -6.06 1.79 5.24
N LEU A 89 -5.11 1.10 5.85
CA LEU A 89 -5.37 -0.07 6.71
C LEU A 89 -6.32 0.24 7.88
N ALA A 90 -6.47 1.52 8.27
CA ALA A 90 -7.46 1.96 9.25
C ALA A 90 -8.92 1.63 8.84
N LEU A 91 -9.20 1.40 7.54
CA LEU A 91 -10.51 0.92 7.09
C LEU A 91 -10.83 -0.49 7.59
N LEU A 92 -9.82 -1.36 7.73
CA LEU A 92 -10.00 -2.70 8.30
C LEU A 92 -10.27 -2.66 9.82
N GLU A 93 -9.68 -1.69 10.52
CA GLU A 93 -9.79 -1.56 11.98
C GLU A 93 -11.09 -0.86 12.40
N ASN A 94 -11.50 0.18 11.67
CA ASN A 94 -12.63 1.04 12.06
C ASN A 94 -14.00 0.47 11.66
N ASN A 95 -14.07 -0.42 10.67
CA ASN A 95 -15.32 -1.03 10.24
C ASN A 95 -15.54 -2.38 10.93
N THR A 96 -16.07 -2.34 12.15
CA THR A 96 -16.53 -3.50 12.93
C THR A 96 -17.88 -4.07 12.47
N SER A 97 -18.34 -3.80 11.23
CA SER A 97 -19.49 -4.54 10.69
C SER A 97 -19.14 -6.02 10.72
N SER A 98 -19.81 -6.75 11.58
CA SER A 98 -19.47 -8.13 11.91
C SER A 98 -19.61 -9.03 10.67
N LEU A 99 -18.63 -9.91 10.46
CA LEU A 99 -18.77 -11.10 9.60
C LEU A 99 -19.87 -12.07 10.12
N ALA A 100 -20.71 -11.60 11.06
CA ALA A 100 -21.72 -12.39 11.75
C ALA A 100 -23.08 -12.41 11.02
N ASP A 101 -23.26 -11.60 9.97
CA ASP A 101 -24.41 -11.71 9.10
C ASP A 101 -24.25 -12.97 8.23
N ASP A 102 -25.29 -13.77 8.08
CA ASP A 102 -25.30 -15.00 7.25
C ASP A 102 -25.37 -14.71 5.75
N GLU A 103 -25.51 -13.44 5.36
CA GLU A 103 -25.70 -12.99 3.99
C GLU A 103 -24.50 -12.14 3.52
N ILE A 104 -24.22 -12.18 2.21
CA ILE A 104 -23.22 -11.29 1.62
C ILE A 104 -23.72 -9.85 1.74
N VAL A 105 -22.86 -8.96 2.24
CA VAL A 105 -23.17 -7.53 2.40
C VAL A 105 -22.29 -6.71 1.44
N LEU A 106 -22.95 -5.95 0.57
CA LEU A 106 -22.32 -4.93 -0.25
C LEU A 106 -22.71 -3.55 0.27
N ILE A 107 -21.71 -2.69 0.49
CA ILE A 107 -21.91 -1.29 0.87
C ILE A 107 -21.37 -0.44 -0.27
N GLU A 108 -22.27 0.32 -0.91
CA GLU A 108 -21.97 1.27 -1.98
C GLU A 108 -22.55 2.64 -1.62
N SER A 109 -21.71 3.68 -1.62
CA SER A 109 -22.17 5.06 -1.33
C SER A 109 -23.00 5.17 -0.04
N ASP A 110 -22.61 4.42 1.01
CA ASP A 110 -23.33 4.29 2.30
C ASP A 110 -24.62 3.44 2.27
N ASP A 111 -25.11 3.01 1.11
CA ASP A 111 -26.23 2.07 1.02
C ASP A 111 -25.75 0.64 1.34
N LYS A 112 -26.44 -0.03 2.26
CA LYS A 112 -26.16 -1.43 2.61
C LYS A 112 -27.14 -2.37 1.88
N MET A 113 -26.60 -3.28 1.09
CA MET A 113 -27.34 -4.28 0.34
C MET A 113 -26.95 -5.69 0.79
N GLN A 114 -27.93 -6.52 1.11
CA GLN A 114 -27.73 -7.95 1.33
C GLN A 114 -27.95 -8.69 0.02
N LEU A 115 -26.98 -9.50 -0.39
CA LEU A 115 -26.96 -10.19 -1.66
C LEU A 115 -27.10 -11.71 -1.47
N LYS A 116 -27.56 -12.38 -2.52
CA LYS A 116 -27.61 -13.86 -2.58
C LYS A 116 -26.21 -14.45 -2.58
N ASP A 117 -26.09 -15.69 -2.16
CA ASP A 117 -24.87 -16.49 -2.32
C ASP A 117 -24.49 -16.62 -3.80
N GLU A 118 -23.19 -16.72 -4.06
CA GLU A 118 -22.60 -16.79 -5.41
C GLU A 118 -23.01 -15.62 -6.31
N SER A 119 -23.26 -14.44 -5.72
CA SER A 119 -23.59 -13.22 -6.49
C SER A 119 -22.42 -12.79 -7.37
N SER A 120 -22.68 -12.54 -8.65
CA SER A 120 -21.72 -11.97 -9.59
C SER A 120 -21.99 -10.49 -9.82
N ILE A 121 -21.16 -9.64 -9.20
CA ILE A 121 -21.27 -8.18 -9.26
C ILE A 121 -20.40 -7.68 -10.41
N LYS A 122 -20.97 -6.83 -11.29
CA LYS A 122 -20.24 -6.23 -12.42
C LYS A 122 -20.36 -4.72 -12.38
N TYR A 123 -19.23 -4.04 -12.49
CA TYR A 123 -19.14 -2.59 -12.60
C TYR A 123 -18.96 -2.19 -14.06
N ASP A 124 -19.72 -1.19 -14.52
CA ASP A 124 -19.48 -0.54 -15.79
C ASP A 124 -18.38 0.52 -15.69
N MET A 125 -18.05 1.17 -16.83
CA MET A 125 -16.98 2.17 -16.88
C MET A 125 -17.25 3.42 -16.05
N ASP A 126 -18.52 3.68 -15.74
CA ASP A 126 -18.97 4.81 -14.92
C ASP A 126 -19.03 4.44 -13.42
N GLY A 127 -18.68 3.19 -13.06
CA GLY A 127 -18.66 2.67 -11.69
C GLY A 127 -20.04 2.26 -11.18
N LYS A 128 -21.03 2.10 -12.05
CA LYS A 128 -22.36 1.62 -11.67
C LYS A 128 -22.37 0.10 -11.64
N SER A 129 -22.83 -0.48 -10.53
CA SER A 129 -22.92 -1.93 -10.38
C SER A 129 -24.28 -2.48 -10.86
N ASN A 130 -24.28 -3.79 -11.17
CA ASN A 130 -25.51 -4.57 -11.36
C ASN A 130 -26.02 -5.20 -10.04
N ALA A 131 -25.52 -4.76 -8.90
CA ALA A 131 -25.79 -5.40 -7.60
C ALA A 131 -27.29 -5.48 -7.29
N GLU A 132 -28.09 -4.51 -7.70
CA GLU A 132 -29.55 -4.49 -7.48
C GLU A 132 -30.27 -5.74 -8.02
N GLN A 133 -29.70 -6.44 -9.01
CA GLN A 133 -30.25 -7.69 -9.55
C GLN A 133 -30.12 -8.87 -8.59
N HIS A 134 -29.23 -8.77 -7.61
CA HIS A 134 -28.90 -9.80 -6.64
C HIS A 134 -29.37 -9.50 -5.21
N VAL A 135 -30.01 -8.34 -5.01
CA VAL A 135 -30.41 -7.85 -3.67
C VAL A 135 -31.53 -8.72 -3.08
N VAL A 136 -31.32 -9.11 -1.83
CA VAL A 136 -32.34 -9.71 -0.96
C VAL A 136 -33.00 -8.63 -0.10
N LYS A 137 -32.19 -7.72 0.46
CA LYS A 137 -32.61 -6.61 1.31
C LYS A 137 -31.74 -5.39 1.05
N LYS A 138 -32.32 -4.21 1.01
CA LYS A 138 -31.63 -2.93 0.85
C LYS A 138 -31.99 -1.98 1.99
N GLU A 139 -30.99 -1.39 2.63
CA GLU A 139 -31.13 -0.32 3.60
C GLU A 139 -30.49 0.93 3.02
N ILE A 140 -31.28 2.00 2.85
CA ILE A 140 -30.85 3.27 2.26
C ILE A 140 -30.52 4.24 3.38
N THR A 141 -29.36 4.88 3.31
CA THR A 141 -28.95 5.92 4.25
C THR A 141 -29.31 7.29 3.66
N GLU A 142 -30.21 8.03 4.31
CA GLU A 142 -30.71 9.34 3.81
C GLU A 142 -29.69 10.49 3.89
N GLU A 143 -28.55 10.32 4.54
CA GLU A 143 -27.53 11.36 4.65
C GLU A 143 -26.62 11.42 3.42
N LYS A 144 -26.90 12.40 2.53
CA LYS A 144 -25.95 12.79 1.47
C LYS A 144 -24.75 13.49 2.07
N LYS A 145 -23.65 12.77 2.26
CA LYS A 145 -22.34 13.35 2.57
C LYS A 145 -21.65 13.83 1.28
N GLU A 146 -20.88 14.91 1.39
CA GLU A 146 -20.05 15.47 0.32
C GLU A 146 -19.19 14.38 -0.36
N LYS A 147 -18.99 14.47 -1.69
CA LYS A 147 -18.21 13.56 -2.53
C LYS A 147 -16.77 13.34 -1.98
N LYS A 148 -16.62 12.43 -1.02
CA LYS A 148 -15.38 11.69 -0.80
C LYS A 148 -15.30 10.60 -1.87
N GLU A 149 -14.07 10.19 -2.23
CA GLU A 149 -13.86 9.00 -3.07
C GLU A 149 -14.74 7.87 -2.55
N GLU A 150 -15.68 7.42 -3.38
CA GLU A 150 -16.66 6.38 -3.00
C GLU A 150 -15.90 5.05 -2.91
N ILE A 151 -15.61 4.64 -1.69
CA ILE A 151 -14.99 3.34 -1.40
C ILE A 151 -16.13 2.38 -1.07
N ASN A 152 -16.30 1.39 -1.93
CA ASN A 152 -17.21 0.30 -1.72
C ASN A 152 -16.59 -0.75 -0.80
N GLN A 153 -17.44 -1.49 -0.11
CA GLN A 153 -17.03 -2.62 0.73
C GLN A 153 -17.90 -3.83 0.41
N ILE A 154 -17.27 -4.98 0.17
CA ILE A 154 -17.96 -6.26 0.19
C ILE A 154 -17.53 -7.07 1.41
N ILE A 155 -18.50 -7.67 2.10
CA ILE A 155 -18.32 -8.58 3.21
C ILE A 155 -18.96 -9.90 2.81
N VAL A 156 -18.13 -10.93 2.67
CA VAL A 156 -18.55 -12.29 2.34
C VAL A 156 -18.39 -13.12 3.62
N PRO A 157 -19.48 -13.51 4.29
CA PRO A 157 -19.40 -14.30 5.51
C PRO A 157 -18.88 -15.70 5.26
N LYS A 158 -18.59 -16.45 6.33
CA LYS A 158 -18.27 -17.87 6.24
C LYS A 158 -19.43 -18.61 5.58
N GLY A 159 -19.14 -19.57 4.72
CA GLY A 159 -20.15 -20.36 4.01
C GLY A 159 -20.69 -19.70 2.74
N ARG A 160 -20.23 -18.50 2.39
CA ARG A 160 -20.67 -17.76 1.19
C ARG A 160 -19.48 -17.39 0.31
N ARG A 161 -19.74 -17.12 -0.98
CA ARG A 161 -18.75 -16.69 -1.97
C ARG A 161 -19.39 -15.68 -2.91
N ALA A 162 -18.55 -14.84 -3.52
CA ALA A 162 -18.98 -13.85 -4.51
C ALA A 162 -17.92 -13.63 -5.57
N ASP A 163 -18.34 -13.11 -6.72
CA ASP A 163 -17.47 -12.70 -7.81
C ASP A 163 -17.68 -11.21 -8.08
N ILE A 164 -16.58 -10.50 -8.35
CA ILE A 164 -16.62 -9.10 -8.76
C ILE A 164 -15.87 -8.95 -10.08
N THR A 165 -16.50 -8.30 -11.06
CA THR A 165 -15.82 -7.78 -12.25
C THR A 165 -15.75 -6.27 -12.14
N PHE A 166 -14.54 -5.73 -12.02
CA PHE A 166 -14.30 -4.29 -11.92
C PHE A 166 -14.50 -3.58 -13.26
N SER A 167 -14.59 -2.26 -13.23
CA SER A 167 -14.78 -1.41 -14.40
C SER A 167 -13.64 -1.48 -15.43
N ASP A 168 -12.44 -1.93 -15.03
CA ASP A 168 -11.30 -2.17 -15.91
C ASP A 168 -11.28 -3.59 -16.54
N GLY A 169 -12.27 -4.43 -16.23
CA GLY A 169 -12.37 -5.82 -16.68
C GLY A 169 -11.68 -6.83 -15.76
N THR A 170 -10.92 -6.39 -14.75
CA THR A 170 -10.30 -7.27 -13.75
C THR A 170 -11.37 -8.07 -13.01
N LYS A 171 -11.17 -9.39 -12.90
CA LYS A 171 -12.06 -10.28 -12.15
C LYS A 171 -11.46 -10.66 -10.81
N MET A 172 -12.30 -10.65 -9.78
CA MET A 172 -11.95 -11.07 -8.43
C MET A 172 -12.98 -12.09 -7.94
N TYR A 173 -12.51 -13.26 -7.57
CA TYR A 173 -13.29 -14.27 -6.87
C TYR A 173 -13.03 -14.10 -5.38
N VAL A 174 -14.08 -14.01 -4.59
CA VAL A 174 -14.02 -13.71 -3.15
C VAL A 174 -14.45 -14.93 -2.35
N ASN A 175 -13.55 -15.48 -1.56
CA ASN A 175 -13.78 -16.68 -0.76
C ASN A 175 -14.53 -16.35 0.56
N ALA A 176 -15.04 -17.38 1.20
CA ALA A 176 -15.75 -17.32 2.47
C ALA A 176 -14.92 -16.66 3.59
N GLY A 177 -15.57 -15.85 4.44
CA GLY A 177 -14.91 -15.14 5.53
C GLY A 177 -14.03 -13.99 5.08
N THR A 178 -14.34 -13.35 3.95
CA THR A 178 -13.49 -12.33 3.32
C THR A 178 -14.17 -10.96 3.32
N ARG A 179 -13.37 -9.93 3.53
CA ARG A 179 -13.75 -8.51 3.42
C ARG A 179 -12.83 -7.81 2.42
N VAL A 180 -13.41 -7.05 1.50
CA VAL A 180 -12.64 -6.27 0.52
C VAL A 180 -13.17 -4.85 0.44
N PHE A 181 -12.25 -3.88 0.42
CA PHE A 181 -12.53 -2.49 0.12
C PHE A 181 -11.95 -2.14 -1.25
N TYR A 182 -12.71 -1.44 -2.06
CA TYR A 182 -12.32 -1.07 -3.42
C TYR A 182 -13.11 0.16 -3.89
N PRO A 183 -12.58 0.98 -4.80
CA PRO A 183 -13.32 2.08 -5.41
C PRO A 183 -14.25 1.56 -6.51
N ALA A 184 -15.40 2.20 -6.75
CA ALA A 184 -16.26 1.90 -7.87
C ALA A 184 -15.56 2.08 -9.23
N VAL A 185 -14.70 3.11 -9.33
CA VAL A 185 -13.82 3.39 -10.48
C VAL A 185 -12.40 3.59 -9.99
N PHE A 186 -11.45 2.88 -10.57
CA PHE A 186 -10.03 3.04 -10.23
C PHE A 186 -9.46 4.39 -10.68
N LYS A 187 -8.46 4.88 -9.96
CA LYS A 187 -7.72 6.10 -10.29
C LYS A 187 -6.97 5.98 -11.63
N LYS A 188 -6.57 7.14 -12.17
CA LYS A 188 -5.87 7.21 -13.46
C LYS A 188 -4.41 6.71 -13.39
N ASP A 189 -3.82 6.69 -12.21
CA ASP A 189 -2.42 6.34 -11.95
C ASP A 189 -2.24 4.96 -11.33
N LYS A 190 -3.26 4.43 -10.65
CA LYS A 190 -3.20 3.12 -9.98
C LYS A 190 -4.60 2.50 -9.80
N ARG A 191 -4.62 1.18 -9.62
CA ARG A 191 -5.77 0.37 -9.25
C ARG A 191 -5.48 -0.24 -7.88
N GLU A 192 -6.24 0.11 -6.86
CA GLU A 192 -5.92 -0.27 -5.49
C GLU A 192 -7.13 -0.89 -4.79
N ILE A 193 -6.90 -2.02 -4.11
CA ILE A 193 -7.88 -2.68 -3.24
C ILE A 193 -7.24 -3.06 -1.91
N LEU A 194 -8.06 -3.25 -0.88
CA LEU A 194 -7.63 -3.69 0.44
C LEU A 194 -8.39 -4.96 0.81
N VAL A 195 -7.65 -6.01 1.18
CA VAL A 195 -8.18 -7.37 1.38
C VAL A 195 -7.86 -7.88 2.79
N GLU A 196 -8.88 -8.40 3.46
CA GLU A 196 -8.79 -9.27 4.63
C GLU A 196 -9.55 -10.57 4.32
N GLY A 197 -8.87 -11.70 4.23
CA GLY A 197 -9.44 -12.98 3.80
C GLY A 197 -8.74 -13.56 2.58
N GLU A 198 -9.46 -14.23 1.69
CA GLU A 198 -8.90 -14.89 0.52
C GLU A 198 -9.60 -14.47 -0.77
N VAL A 199 -8.79 -14.06 -1.75
CA VAL A 199 -9.25 -13.69 -3.09
C VAL A 199 -8.36 -14.29 -4.17
N PHE A 200 -8.96 -14.71 -5.28
CA PHE A 200 -8.27 -15.00 -6.51
C PHE A 200 -8.54 -13.89 -7.53
N LEU A 201 -7.48 -13.38 -8.15
CA LEU A 201 -7.52 -12.23 -9.04
C LEU A 201 -7.04 -12.61 -10.45
N GLU A 202 -7.82 -12.23 -11.46
CA GLU A 202 -7.45 -12.20 -12.86
C GLU A 202 -7.35 -10.75 -13.29
N VAL A 203 -6.16 -10.16 -13.08
CA VAL A 203 -5.96 -8.72 -13.31
C VAL A 203 -5.74 -8.43 -14.78
N GLU A 204 -6.54 -7.51 -15.34
CA GLU A 204 -6.37 -7.02 -16.69
C GLU A 204 -5.03 -6.32 -16.90
N LYS A 205 -4.41 -6.56 -18.06
CA LYS A 205 -3.07 -6.06 -18.37
C LYS A 205 -3.10 -4.56 -18.65
N ASP A 206 -2.54 -3.78 -17.73
CA ASP A 206 -2.36 -2.34 -17.87
C ASP A 206 -1.04 -1.90 -17.19
N PRO A 207 0.07 -1.83 -17.97
CA PRO A 207 1.37 -1.41 -17.44
C PRO A 207 1.42 0.05 -16.96
N SER A 208 0.51 0.90 -17.45
CA SER A 208 0.47 2.32 -17.08
C SER A 208 -0.17 2.55 -15.71
N ARG A 209 -1.03 1.62 -15.26
CA ARG A 209 -1.74 1.68 -13.96
C ARG A 209 -1.55 0.37 -13.20
N PRO A 210 -0.56 0.28 -12.32
CA PRO A 210 -0.35 -0.92 -11.53
C PRO A 210 -1.59 -1.26 -10.70
N PHE A 211 -1.86 -2.57 -10.53
CA PHE A 211 -2.87 -3.07 -9.63
C PHE A 211 -2.21 -3.41 -8.29
N ILE A 212 -2.74 -2.87 -7.21
CA ILE A 212 -2.16 -2.95 -5.88
C ILE A 212 -3.18 -3.62 -4.94
N VAL A 213 -2.77 -4.75 -4.34
CA VAL A 213 -3.54 -5.40 -3.28
C VAL A 213 -2.84 -5.16 -1.95
N LYS A 214 -3.51 -4.48 -1.03
CA LYS A 214 -3.03 -4.27 0.33
C LYS A 214 -3.64 -5.28 1.29
N THR A 215 -2.84 -5.75 2.22
CA THR A 215 -3.26 -6.59 3.35
C THR A 215 -2.67 -6.05 4.65
N ASN A 216 -2.99 -6.66 5.76
CA ASN A 216 -2.40 -6.28 7.06
C ASN A 216 -0.88 -6.53 7.18
N ARG A 217 -0.29 -7.41 6.33
CA ARG A 217 1.13 -7.81 6.44
C ARG A 217 1.99 -7.44 5.24
N PHE A 218 1.39 -7.22 4.07
CA PHE A 218 2.13 -6.91 2.84
C PHE A 218 1.27 -6.16 1.82
N GLU A 219 1.95 -5.61 0.85
CA GLU A 219 1.39 -5.04 -0.37
C GLU A 219 1.86 -5.87 -1.58
N VAL A 220 0.94 -6.18 -2.48
CA VAL A 220 1.20 -6.87 -3.75
C VAL A 220 1.03 -5.87 -4.88
N LYS A 221 1.97 -5.82 -5.81
CA LYS A 221 1.91 -4.99 -7.02
C LYS A 221 2.05 -5.84 -8.27
N VAL A 222 1.10 -5.67 -9.22
CA VAL A 222 1.07 -6.39 -10.49
C VAL A 222 0.68 -5.47 -11.65
N LEU A 223 0.95 -5.89 -12.90
CA LEU A 223 0.62 -5.14 -14.11
C LEU A 223 -0.38 -5.88 -15.04
N GLY A 224 -0.71 -7.14 -14.72
CA GLY A 224 -1.58 -8.00 -15.50
C GLY A 224 -1.23 -9.46 -15.21
N THR A 225 -1.88 -10.06 -14.24
CA THR A 225 -1.40 -11.25 -13.53
C THR A 225 -2.57 -12.04 -12.97
N GLN A 226 -2.45 -13.36 -12.92
CA GLN A 226 -3.37 -14.24 -12.22
C GLN A 226 -2.70 -14.77 -10.95
N PHE A 227 -3.29 -14.54 -9.79
CA PHE A 227 -2.72 -14.91 -8.50
C PHE A 227 -3.78 -15.04 -7.42
N ASN A 228 -3.47 -15.81 -6.37
CA ASN A 228 -4.27 -15.94 -5.16
C ASN A 228 -3.61 -15.20 -4.00
N VAL A 229 -4.39 -14.48 -3.22
CA VAL A 229 -3.99 -13.85 -1.95
C VAL A 229 -4.79 -14.48 -0.83
N CYS A 230 -4.11 -15.01 0.20
CA CYS A 230 -4.73 -15.53 1.42
C CYS A 230 -4.19 -14.74 2.61
N ALA A 231 -5.03 -13.90 3.21
CA ALA A 231 -4.68 -12.94 4.26
C ALA A 231 -5.75 -12.87 5.37
N TYR A 232 -6.18 -14.03 5.86
CA TYR A 232 -7.06 -14.10 7.02
C TYR A 232 -6.32 -13.63 8.27
N LYS A 233 -7.00 -12.83 9.10
CA LYS A 233 -6.42 -12.22 10.30
C LYS A 233 -6.04 -13.27 11.34
N GLU A 234 -6.84 -14.34 11.45
CA GLU A 234 -6.64 -15.45 12.38
C GLU A 234 -5.56 -16.44 11.95
N ASP A 235 -5.13 -16.41 10.67
CA ASP A 235 -4.13 -17.36 10.17
C ASP A 235 -2.71 -16.95 10.61
N ALA A 236 -1.87 -17.93 10.93
CA ALA A 236 -0.50 -17.73 11.41
C ALA A 236 0.41 -17.01 10.38
N PHE A 237 0.04 -17.04 9.12
CA PHE A 237 0.76 -16.38 8.02
C PHE A 237 -0.21 -15.92 6.94
N THR A 238 0.23 -14.96 6.16
CA THR A 238 -0.43 -14.56 4.92
C THR A 238 0.38 -15.07 3.73
N SER A 239 -0.28 -15.30 2.58
CA SER A 239 0.43 -15.83 1.41
C SER A 239 -0.07 -15.27 0.09
N VAL A 240 0.80 -15.29 -0.91
CA VAL A 240 0.49 -15.04 -2.31
C VAL A 240 0.97 -16.21 -3.14
N VAL A 241 0.13 -16.70 -4.04
CA VAL A 241 0.47 -17.78 -5.00
C VAL A 241 0.31 -17.25 -6.40
N LEU A 242 1.37 -17.31 -7.20
CA LEU A 242 1.37 -16.82 -8.57
C LEU A 242 1.04 -17.92 -9.57
N VAL A 243 -0.01 -17.70 -10.37
CA VAL A 243 -0.44 -18.59 -11.44
C VAL A 243 0.23 -18.20 -12.75
N ASN A 244 0.09 -16.95 -13.17
CA ASN A 244 0.59 -16.45 -14.43
C ASN A 244 0.99 -14.98 -14.33
N GLY A 245 2.07 -14.56 -14.99
CA GLY A 245 2.58 -13.21 -14.99
C GLY A 245 3.73 -13.00 -14.00
N SER A 246 3.73 -11.90 -13.28
CA SER A 246 4.73 -11.54 -12.26
C SER A 246 4.08 -10.79 -11.12
N VAL A 247 4.48 -11.10 -9.90
CA VAL A 247 4.00 -10.47 -8.66
C VAL A 247 5.17 -9.91 -7.89
N GLU A 248 5.11 -8.62 -7.58
CA GLU A 248 5.98 -7.98 -6.60
C GLU A 248 5.29 -7.93 -5.25
N VAL A 249 5.93 -8.46 -4.20
CA VAL A 249 5.44 -8.44 -2.82
C VAL A 249 6.35 -7.58 -1.98
N ASN A 250 5.77 -6.65 -1.22
CA ASN A 250 6.46 -5.74 -0.32
C ASN A 250 5.90 -5.86 1.10
N SER A 251 6.73 -6.25 2.07
CA SER A 251 6.39 -6.36 3.50
C SER A 251 7.25 -5.42 4.34
N GLY A 252 7.12 -4.09 4.08
CA GLY A 252 7.83 -3.04 4.81
C GLY A 252 9.16 -2.61 4.19
N LYS A 253 9.91 -1.76 4.90
CA LYS A 253 10.96 -0.90 4.32
C LYS A 253 12.11 -1.57 3.55
N ASN A 254 12.37 -2.87 3.71
CA ASN A 254 13.48 -3.55 3.02
C ASN A 254 13.16 -4.99 2.59
N ASN A 255 11.92 -5.42 2.69
CA ASN A 255 11.49 -6.77 2.35
C ASN A 255 10.65 -6.76 1.07
N ARG A 256 11.34 -6.80 -0.07
CA ARG A 256 10.72 -6.86 -1.39
C ARG A 256 11.16 -8.13 -2.10
N SER A 257 10.19 -8.84 -2.67
CA SER A 257 10.43 -10.06 -3.43
C SER A 257 9.57 -10.08 -4.69
N VAL A 258 10.06 -10.75 -5.73
CA VAL A 258 9.32 -10.94 -6.98
C VAL A 258 9.12 -12.44 -7.16
N LEU A 259 7.87 -12.83 -7.44
CA LEU A 259 7.49 -14.22 -7.71
C LEU A 259 7.47 -14.48 -9.21
N SER A 260 7.87 -15.71 -9.55
CA SER A 260 7.65 -16.35 -10.84
C SER A 260 6.45 -17.32 -10.77
N PRO A 261 5.82 -17.69 -11.92
CA PRO A 261 4.74 -18.67 -11.93
C PRO A 261 5.09 -19.95 -11.16
N ASN A 262 4.09 -20.56 -10.50
CA ASN A 262 4.21 -21.70 -9.61
C ASN A 262 4.98 -21.45 -8.31
N GLN A 263 5.23 -20.19 -7.95
CA GLN A 263 5.80 -19.86 -6.66
C GLN A 263 4.73 -19.31 -5.69
N MET A 264 4.93 -19.65 -4.42
CA MET A 264 4.22 -19.08 -3.29
C MET A 264 5.19 -18.34 -2.38
N ILE A 265 4.80 -17.16 -1.93
CA ILE A 265 5.44 -16.48 -0.80
C ILE A 265 4.54 -16.58 0.43
N LYS A 266 5.13 -16.95 1.57
CA LYS A 266 4.52 -16.85 2.90
C LYS A 266 5.16 -15.68 3.64
N VAL A 267 4.32 -14.87 4.28
CA VAL A 267 4.73 -13.73 5.10
C VAL A 267 4.17 -13.92 6.50
N ASN A 268 5.06 -13.88 7.48
CA ASN A 268 4.73 -13.93 8.90
C ASN A 268 5.67 -12.99 9.67
N ASP A 269 5.58 -12.99 11.00
CA ASP A 269 6.38 -12.11 11.86
C ASP A 269 7.88 -12.43 11.83
N LYS A 270 8.28 -13.61 11.30
CA LYS A 270 9.68 -14.03 11.14
C LYS A 270 10.29 -13.61 9.80
N GLY A 271 9.45 -13.19 8.83
CA GLY A 271 9.89 -12.74 7.52
C GLY A 271 9.11 -13.35 6.35
N MET A 272 9.77 -13.42 5.20
CA MET A 272 9.25 -13.96 3.94
C MET A 272 9.93 -15.28 3.60
N ASP A 273 9.15 -16.26 3.18
CA ASP A 273 9.62 -17.55 2.67
C ASP A 273 9.00 -17.82 1.30
N ILE A 274 9.83 -18.14 0.31
CA ILE A 274 9.40 -18.43 -1.07
C ILE A 274 9.67 -19.88 -1.38
N LYS A 275 8.66 -20.56 -1.94
CA LYS A 275 8.77 -21.96 -2.40
C LYS A 275 7.96 -22.22 -3.66
N GLU A 276 8.36 -23.23 -4.42
CA GLU A 276 7.56 -23.79 -5.49
C GLU A 276 6.37 -24.59 -4.94
N VAL A 277 5.23 -24.48 -5.61
CA VAL A 277 3.99 -25.14 -5.19
C VAL A 277 3.20 -25.63 -6.41
N ASP A 278 2.35 -26.62 -6.19
CA ASP A 278 1.25 -26.90 -7.11
C ASP A 278 0.18 -25.83 -6.92
N VAL A 279 0.06 -24.94 -7.90
CA VAL A 279 -0.87 -23.81 -7.88
C VAL A 279 -2.32 -24.28 -7.68
N PHE A 280 -2.69 -25.42 -8.27
CA PHE A 280 -4.05 -25.93 -8.19
C PHE A 280 -4.50 -26.15 -6.74
N GLU A 281 -3.61 -26.54 -5.84
CA GLU A 281 -3.90 -26.71 -4.41
C GLU A 281 -4.42 -25.42 -3.73
N TYR A 282 -4.06 -24.26 -4.28
CA TYR A 282 -4.39 -22.94 -3.69
C TYR A 282 -5.54 -22.22 -4.39
N ILE A 283 -5.93 -22.67 -5.60
CA ILE A 283 -6.97 -21.99 -6.36
C ILE A 283 -8.20 -22.85 -6.62
N CYS A 284 -8.14 -24.16 -6.35
CA CYS A 284 -9.21 -25.11 -6.62
C CYS A 284 -10.51 -24.83 -5.83
N TRP A 285 -10.43 -24.04 -4.76
CA TRP A 285 -11.60 -23.62 -3.98
C TRP A 285 -12.65 -22.87 -4.83
N LYS A 286 -12.22 -22.09 -5.82
CA LYS A 286 -13.12 -21.39 -6.76
C LYS A 286 -13.93 -22.36 -7.64
N ASP A 287 -13.43 -23.57 -7.81
CA ASP A 287 -14.07 -24.65 -8.56
C ASP A 287 -14.77 -25.67 -7.64
N ASN A 288 -15.04 -25.26 -6.38
CA ASN A 288 -15.66 -26.10 -5.35
C ASN A 288 -14.88 -27.39 -5.05
N MET A 289 -13.56 -27.30 -5.04
CA MET A 289 -12.67 -28.42 -4.75
C MET A 289 -11.63 -28.04 -3.69
N MET A 290 -11.12 -29.03 -2.98
CA MET A 290 -9.97 -28.88 -2.09
C MET A 290 -8.96 -29.99 -2.39
N MET A 291 -7.74 -29.60 -2.79
CA MET A 291 -6.62 -30.50 -2.96
C MET A 291 -5.77 -30.49 -1.70
N LEU A 292 -5.40 -31.67 -1.24
CA LEU A 292 -4.62 -31.90 -0.02
C LEU A 292 -3.36 -32.67 -0.40
N ASN A 293 -2.20 -32.11 -0.11
CA ASN A 293 -0.89 -32.70 -0.40
C ASN A 293 -0.02 -32.69 0.85
N GLY A 294 -0.20 -33.66 1.72
CA GLY A 294 0.50 -33.75 3.00
C GLY A 294 0.16 -32.61 3.97
N ARG A 295 -1.00 -31.97 3.80
CA ARG A 295 -1.48 -30.87 4.64
C ARG A 295 -1.88 -31.42 6.01
N LYS A 296 -1.69 -30.60 7.06
CA LYS A 296 -2.22 -30.94 8.38
C LYS A 296 -3.74 -30.98 8.38
N VAL A 297 -4.34 -31.97 9.04
CA VAL A 297 -5.79 -32.07 9.18
C VAL A 297 -6.40 -30.82 9.77
N GLY A 298 -5.78 -30.22 10.79
CA GLY A 298 -6.26 -28.99 11.39
C GLY A 298 -6.41 -27.86 10.38
N GLU A 299 -5.40 -27.61 9.54
CA GLU A 299 -5.48 -26.59 8.46
C GLU A 299 -6.60 -26.92 7.46
N THR A 300 -6.86 -28.21 7.20
CA THR A 300 -7.94 -28.66 6.33
C THR A 300 -9.30 -28.39 6.96
N LEU A 301 -9.48 -28.76 8.23
CA LEU A 301 -10.72 -28.55 8.98
C LEU A 301 -11.04 -27.06 9.16
N ASP A 302 -10.05 -26.21 9.39
CA ASP A 302 -10.24 -24.76 9.48
C ASP A 302 -10.72 -24.18 8.14
N ARG A 303 -10.17 -24.65 7.02
CA ARG A 303 -10.64 -24.28 5.68
C ARG A 303 -12.06 -24.75 5.40
N LEU A 304 -12.39 -25.99 5.77
CA LEU A 304 -13.75 -26.53 5.63
C LEU A 304 -14.74 -25.76 6.52
N SER A 305 -14.33 -25.42 7.74
CA SER A 305 -15.12 -24.57 8.64
C SER A 305 -15.47 -23.23 8.00
N ARG A 306 -14.50 -22.56 7.36
CA ARG A 306 -14.74 -21.32 6.61
C ARG A 306 -15.64 -21.56 5.39
N TYR A 307 -15.34 -22.60 4.61
CA TYR A 307 -16.05 -22.90 3.36
C TYR A 307 -17.55 -23.21 3.57
N TYR A 308 -17.90 -23.98 4.63
CA TYR A 308 -19.28 -24.35 4.92
C TYR A 308 -19.98 -23.42 5.93
N GLY A 309 -19.25 -22.50 6.56
CA GLY A 309 -19.82 -21.56 7.55
C GLY A 309 -20.16 -22.21 8.89
N ARG A 310 -19.57 -23.36 9.22
CA ARG A 310 -19.84 -24.11 10.46
C ARG A 310 -18.55 -24.39 11.21
N ASN A 311 -18.57 -24.29 12.53
CA ASN A 311 -17.39 -24.57 13.36
C ASN A 311 -17.09 -26.06 13.42
N ILE A 312 -15.79 -26.39 13.35
CA ILE A 312 -15.27 -27.74 13.55
C ILE A 312 -14.29 -27.70 14.70
N TRP A 313 -14.57 -28.50 15.73
CA TRP A 313 -13.72 -28.61 16.91
C TRP A 313 -12.93 -29.92 16.85
N TYR A 314 -11.64 -29.85 17.11
CA TYR A 314 -10.71 -30.95 17.14
C TYR A 314 -9.59 -30.69 18.14
N ASN A 315 -8.91 -31.73 18.63
CA ASN A 315 -7.75 -31.55 19.49
C ASN A 315 -6.46 -31.42 18.66
N GLU A 316 -5.39 -30.91 19.27
CA GLU A 316 -4.11 -30.68 18.62
C GLU A 316 -3.49 -31.95 18.04
N GLU A 317 -3.68 -33.12 18.70
CA GLU A 317 -3.18 -34.42 18.22
C GLU A 317 -3.77 -34.76 16.86
N ILE A 318 -5.08 -34.62 16.69
CA ILE A 318 -5.80 -34.83 15.41
C ILE A 318 -5.34 -33.74 14.40
N GLY A 319 -5.27 -32.52 14.83
CA GLY A 319 -4.88 -31.38 13.95
C GLY A 319 -3.52 -31.55 13.31
N ASN A 320 -2.58 -32.23 13.94
CA ASN A 320 -1.21 -32.44 13.44
C ASN A 320 -1.05 -33.65 12.48
N ILE A 321 -2.06 -34.48 12.28
CA ILE A 321 -1.99 -35.61 11.36
C ILE A 321 -1.92 -35.11 9.91
N PRO A 322 -1.02 -35.64 9.07
CA PRO A 322 -0.98 -35.25 7.65
C PRO A 322 -2.09 -35.97 6.87
N ILE A 323 -2.72 -35.27 5.93
CA ILE A 323 -3.73 -35.78 5.03
C ILE A 323 -3.41 -35.45 3.58
N SER A 324 -3.67 -36.39 2.68
CA SER A 324 -3.57 -36.20 1.23
C SER A 324 -4.82 -36.74 0.53
N GLY A 325 -5.23 -36.06 -0.54
CA GLY A 325 -6.39 -36.44 -1.31
C GLY A 325 -7.05 -35.29 -2.01
N LYS A 326 -8.23 -35.50 -2.54
CA LYS A 326 -9.06 -34.49 -3.18
C LYS A 326 -10.48 -34.59 -2.62
N LEU A 327 -11.02 -33.47 -2.21
CA LEU A 327 -12.38 -33.32 -1.71
C LEU A 327 -13.21 -32.55 -2.73
N ASP A 328 -14.45 -33.03 -2.99
CA ASP A 328 -15.46 -32.28 -3.71
C ASP A 328 -16.31 -31.51 -2.69
N LEU A 329 -16.22 -30.19 -2.73
CA LEU A 329 -16.90 -29.33 -1.76
C LEU A 329 -18.34 -28.97 -2.17
N ARG A 330 -18.84 -29.50 -3.30
CA ARG A 330 -20.26 -29.43 -3.66
C ARG A 330 -21.13 -30.34 -2.82
N GLU A 331 -20.54 -31.41 -2.26
CA GLU A 331 -21.19 -32.28 -1.30
C GLU A 331 -21.48 -31.53 0.01
N ASN A 332 -22.45 -32.00 0.78
CA ASN A 332 -22.70 -31.42 2.09
C ASN A 332 -21.53 -31.64 3.05
N MET A 333 -21.44 -30.81 4.09
CA MET A 333 -20.33 -30.82 5.02
C MET A 333 -20.18 -32.15 5.75
N GLU A 334 -21.30 -32.80 6.10
CA GLU A 334 -21.31 -34.08 6.81
C GLU A 334 -20.67 -35.17 5.98
N ASP A 335 -20.95 -35.24 4.69
CA ASP A 335 -20.38 -36.28 3.80
C ASP A 335 -18.87 -36.05 3.65
N VAL A 336 -18.42 -34.79 3.49
CA VAL A 336 -16.99 -34.47 3.41
C VAL A 336 -16.26 -34.82 4.71
N ILE A 337 -16.83 -34.46 5.86
CA ILE A 337 -16.26 -34.80 7.18
C ILE A 337 -16.25 -36.30 7.39
N ASN A 338 -17.32 -37.03 6.99
CA ASN A 338 -17.37 -38.47 7.08
C ASN A 338 -16.25 -39.14 6.28
N ILE A 339 -15.98 -38.68 5.06
CA ILE A 339 -14.87 -39.19 4.23
C ILE A 339 -13.53 -39.01 4.95
N ILE A 340 -13.28 -37.83 5.54
CA ILE A 340 -12.06 -37.53 6.29
C ILE A 340 -11.96 -38.46 7.50
N CYS A 341 -13.02 -38.53 8.31
CA CYS A 341 -13.03 -39.33 9.52
C CYS A 341 -12.83 -40.83 9.23
N GLN A 342 -13.52 -41.38 8.23
CA GLN A 342 -13.34 -42.78 7.82
C GLN A 342 -11.91 -43.06 7.34
N SER A 343 -11.32 -42.17 6.54
CA SER A 343 -9.95 -42.36 6.02
C SER A 343 -8.89 -42.38 7.13
N MET A 344 -9.19 -41.79 8.29
CA MET A 344 -8.26 -41.60 9.40
C MET A 344 -8.65 -42.35 10.67
N PHE A 345 -9.68 -43.17 10.63
CA PHE A 345 -10.23 -43.91 11.79
C PHE A 345 -10.63 -42.96 12.93
N LEU A 346 -11.22 -41.82 12.58
CA LEU A 346 -11.76 -40.82 13.50
C LEU A 346 -13.29 -40.93 13.54
N GLN A 347 -13.88 -40.32 14.56
CA GLN A 347 -15.32 -40.20 14.72
C GLN A 347 -15.71 -38.73 14.78
N TYR A 348 -16.93 -38.38 14.41
CA TYR A 348 -17.46 -37.03 14.62
C TYR A 348 -18.88 -37.06 15.17
N LYS A 349 -19.27 -35.99 15.85
CA LYS A 349 -20.63 -35.76 16.30
C LYS A 349 -20.99 -34.30 16.06
N THR A 350 -22.29 -34.01 15.91
CA THR A 350 -22.82 -32.66 15.83
C THR A 350 -23.39 -32.25 17.18
N ASP A 351 -23.06 -31.08 17.70
CA ASP A 351 -23.61 -30.53 18.94
C ASP A 351 -24.96 -29.83 18.70
N ALA A 352 -25.59 -29.35 19.79
CA ALA A 352 -26.87 -28.66 19.74
C ALA A 352 -26.83 -27.32 18.93
N ASN A 353 -25.64 -26.76 18.77
CA ASN A 353 -25.42 -25.52 17.99
C ASN A 353 -24.99 -25.78 16.56
N ASN A 354 -25.15 -27.02 16.08
CA ASN A 354 -24.76 -27.44 14.75
C ASN A 354 -23.25 -27.41 14.46
N ASN A 355 -22.39 -27.36 15.49
CA ASN A 355 -20.94 -27.49 15.33
C ASN A 355 -20.53 -28.94 15.22
N ILE A 356 -19.46 -29.23 14.47
CA ILE A 356 -18.88 -30.57 14.34
C ILE A 356 -17.76 -30.72 15.36
N ILE A 357 -17.76 -31.85 16.09
CA ILE A 357 -16.71 -32.20 17.05
C ILE A 357 -16.07 -33.49 16.58
N ILE A 358 -14.77 -33.47 16.29
CA ILE A 358 -13.99 -34.64 15.84
C ILE A 358 -13.19 -35.21 17.00
N SER A 359 -13.25 -36.51 17.15
CA SER A 359 -12.54 -37.28 18.18
C SER A 359 -11.96 -38.58 17.61
N LYS A 360 -11.06 -39.23 18.36
CA LYS A 360 -10.59 -40.59 18.09
C LYS A 360 -11.64 -41.61 18.39
#